data_ce550457982e01235bfa092741caaa13
#
_entry.id   ce550457982e01235bfa092741caaa13
#
_cell.length_a   1.000
_cell.length_b   1.000
_cell.length_c   1.000
_cell.angle_alpha   90.00
_cell.angle_beta   90.00
_cell.angle_gamma   90.00
#
_symmetry.space_group_name_H-M   'P 1'
#
loop_
_entity.id
_entity.type
_entity.pdbx_description
1 polymer ?
#
loop_
_entity_poly.entity_id
_entity_poly.type
_entity_poly.pdbx_seq_one_letter_code
_entity_poly.pdbx_strand_id
1 'polypeptide(L)'
;VEEKNEHDRHMNSPEPPIPPASTAGPLQEPPSVNLAQRRDELSTRFAELQCDLGGLTYEMAIRNHIRIEVLVAKAAILQDVDAELGEVERILHMEETGTAGACATCGSPHSSGAVYCWQCGQPLLEHVSSEALSI
;
A
#
# COMPACT_ATOMS: atom_id res chain seq x y z
N VAL A 1 73.40 39.77 -3.02
CA VAL A 1 72.69 38.81 -2.24
C VAL A 1 71.36 38.57 -2.98
N GLU A 2 71.41 37.50 -3.80
CA GLU A 2 70.26 37.09 -4.67
C GLU A 2 69.42 36.09 -3.91
N GLU A 3 68.19 36.43 -3.74
CA GLU A 3 67.12 35.52 -3.26
C GLU A 3 66.35 34.96 -4.46
N LYS A 4 66.69 33.71 -4.83
CA LYS A 4 65.99 32.95 -5.87
C LYS A 4 64.63 32.49 -5.34
N ASN A 5 63.61 33.00 -5.97
CA ASN A 5 62.21 32.59 -5.80
C ASN A 5 61.97 31.30 -6.60
N GLU A 6 61.90 30.16 -5.91
CA GLU A 6 61.55 28.84 -6.45
C GLU A 6 60.13 28.52 -6.07
N HIS A 7 59.17 29.03 -6.83
CA HIS A 7 57.79 28.59 -6.75
C HIS A 7 57.25 28.57 -8.18
N ASP A 8 57.30 27.42 -8.81
CA ASP A 8 56.32 26.98 -9.80
C ASP A 8 56.69 25.58 -10.34
N ARG A 9 56.27 24.55 -9.60
CA ARG A 9 56.05 23.23 -10.21
C ARG A 9 54.60 22.82 -9.95
N HIS A 10 53.73 23.36 -10.79
CA HIS A 10 52.38 22.82 -10.95
C HIS A 10 52.53 21.42 -11.58
N MET A 11 52.45 20.38 -10.77
CA MET A 11 52.32 19.00 -11.26
C MET A 11 50.91 18.84 -11.83
N ASN A 12 50.85 18.94 -13.15
CA ASN A 12 49.71 18.54 -13.95
C ASN A 12 49.63 17.01 -13.91
N SER A 13 48.92 16.47 -12.89
CA SER A 13 48.56 15.06 -12.85
C SER A 13 47.42 14.82 -13.84
N PRO A 14 47.53 13.86 -14.76
CA PRO A 14 46.43 13.54 -15.66
C PRO A 14 45.24 12.99 -14.86
N GLU A 15 44.11 13.66 -15.00
CA GLU A 15 42.84 13.26 -14.47
C GLU A 15 42.45 11.86 -15.01
N PRO A 16 42.05 10.90 -14.17
CA PRO A 16 41.66 9.58 -14.66
C PRO A 16 40.44 9.69 -15.57
N PRO A 17 40.33 8.89 -16.63
CA PRO A 17 39.19 8.96 -17.55
C PRO A 17 37.90 8.63 -16.83
N ILE A 18 36.94 9.53 -16.93
CA ILE A 18 35.56 9.35 -16.44
C ILE A 18 35.00 8.14 -17.20
N PRO A 19 34.54 7.07 -16.51
CA PRO A 19 33.88 5.96 -17.17
C PRO A 19 32.62 6.47 -17.88
N PRO A 20 32.31 5.96 -19.08
CA PRO A 20 31.09 6.36 -19.78
C PRO A 20 29.88 6.10 -18.88
N ALA A 21 29.03 7.10 -18.75
CA ALA A 21 27.76 6.98 -18.03
C ALA A 21 27.05 5.72 -18.51
N SER A 22 26.89 4.75 -17.60
CA SER A 22 26.08 3.57 -17.84
C SER A 22 24.71 4.07 -18.31
N THR A 23 24.39 3.74 -19.54
CA THR A 23 23.06 3.95 -20.09
C THR A 23 22.09 3.22 -19.17
N ALA A 24 21.45 3.96 -18.27
CA ALA A 24 20.35 3.44 -17.48
C ALA A 24 19.31 2.94 -18.48
N GLY A 25 19.19 1.62 -18.58
CA GLY A 25 18.10 1.01 -19.33
C GLY A 25 16.77 1.59 -18.86
N PRO A 26 15.73 1.55 -19.68
CA PRO A 26 14.43 2.09 -19.28
C PRO A 26 14.06 1.49 -17.92
N LEU A 27 13.78 2.38 -16.97
CA LEU A 27 13.25 2.01 -15.67
C LEU A 27 11.99 1.18 -15.96
N GLN A 28 12.08 -0.15 -15.77
CA GLN A 28 10.90 -1.00 -15.83
C GLN A 28 10.03 -0.54 -14.68
N GLU A 29 8.96 0.17 -15.02
CA GLU A 29 7.89 0.43 -14.06
C GLU A 29 7.48 -0.91 -13.44
N PRO A 30 7.36 -1.00 -12.12
CA PRO A 30 6.88 -2.22 -11.49
C PRO A 30 5.55 -2.58 -12.15
N PRO A 31 5.26 -3.87 -12.41
CA PRO A 31 4.02 -4.27 -13.07
C PRO A 31 2.87 -3.63 -12.28
N SER A 32 2.13 -2.75 -12.92
CA SER A 32 0.95 -2.13 -12.32
C SER A 32 0.01 -3.27 -11.97
N VAL A 33 -0.17 -3.51 -10.67
CA VAL A 33 -1.14 -4.52 -10.20
C VAL A 33 -2.50 -4.04 -10.69
N ASN A 34 -3.09 -4.80 -11.59
CA ASN A 34 -4.44 -4.51 -12.06
C ASN A 34 -5.42 -4.84 -10.91
N LEU A 35 -5.76 -3.82 -10.12
CA LEU A 35 -6.65 -3.96 -8.96
C LEU A 35 -8.02 -4.53 -9.35
N ALA A 36 -8.54 -4.19 -10.52
CA ALA A 36 -9.80 -4.77 -10.99
C ALA A 36 -9.69 -6.28 -11.23
N GLN A 37 -8.59 -6.71 -11.86
CA GLN A 37 -8.33 -8.16 -12.02
C GLN A 37 -8.14 -8.84 -10.67
N ARG A 38 -7.40 -8.21 -9.75
CA ARG A 38 -7.18 -8.76 -8.40
C ARG A 38 -8.50 -8.90 -7.63
N ARG A 39 -9.39 -7.91 -7.71
CA ARG A 39 -10.75 -7.99 -7.15
C ARG A 39 -11.51 -9.18 -7.71
N ASP A 40 -11.49 -9.40 -9.01
CA ASP A 40 -12.23 -10.49 -9.66
C ASP A 40 -11.69 -11.86 -9.24
N GLU A 41 -10.36 -12.00 -9.13
CA GLU A 41 -9.70 -13.21 -8.62
C GLU A 41 -10.10 -13.50 -7.17
N LEU A 42 -10.07 -12.48 -6.30
CA LEU A 42 -10.43 -12.60 -4.89
C LEU A 42 -11.92 -12.89 -4.70
N SER A 43 -12.79 -12.24 -5.49
CA SER A 43 -14.24 -12.49 -5.47
C SER A 43 -14.57 -13.95 -5.85
N THR A 44 -13.92 -14.46 -6.88
CA THR A 44 -14.05 -15.88 -7.28
C THR A 44 -13.58 -16.80 -6.16
N ARG A 45 -12.40 -16.51 -5.59
CA ARG A 45 -11.83 -17.29 -4.49
C ARG A 45 -12.71 -17.28 -3.24
N PHE A 46 -13.27 -16.11 -2.91
CA PHE A 46 -14.21 -15.96 -1.80
C PHE A 46 -15.45 -16.85 -1.99
N ALA A 47 -16.05 -16.82 -3.18
CA ALA A 47 -17.24 -17.63 -3.48
C ALA A 47 -16.95 -19.13 -3.40
N GLU A 48 -15.80 -19.59 -3.88
CA GLU A 48 -15.35 -20.99 -3.79
C GLU A 48 -15.21 -21.42 -2.31
N LEU A 49 -14.50 -20.64 -1.53
CA LEU A 49 -14.28 -20.95 -0.11
C LEU A 49 -15.58 -20.93 0.71
N GLN A 50 -16.48 -20.02 0.39
CA GLN A 50 -17.80 -19.95 1.03
C GLN A 50 -18.64 -21.19 0.69
N CYS A 51 -18.63 -21.62 -0.57
CA CYS A 51 -19.30 -22.83 -1.02
C CYS A 51 -18.71 -24.08 -0.33
N ASP A 52 -17.40 -24.19 -0.26
CA ASP A 52 -16.70 -25.28 0.43
C ASP A 52 -17.05 -25.36 1.91
N LEU A 53 -17.03 -24.20 2.60
CA LEU A 53 -17.40 -24.12 4.01
C LEU A 53 -18.85 -24.52 4.24
N GLY A 54 -19.77 -24.07 3.36
CA GLY A 54 -21.19 -24.45 3.40
C GLY A 54 -21.39 -25.94 3.19
N GLY A 55 -20.75 -26.50 2.15
CA GLY A 55 -20.79 -27.93 1.86
C GLY A 55 -20.26 -28.80 3.01
N LEU A 56 -19.10 -28.40 3.56
CA LEU A 56 -18.51 -29.09 4.72
C LEU A 56 -19.43 -29.05 5.94
N THR A 57 -20.03 -27.91 6.22
CA THR A 57 -20.98 -27.76 7.32
C THR A 57 -22.21 -28.66 7.14
N TYR A 58 -22.76 -28.68 5.92
CA TYR A 58 -23.89 -29.56 5.57
C TYR A 58 -23.54 -31.04 5.77
N GLU A 59 -22.39 -31.50 5.25
CA GLU A 59 -21.92 -32.88 5.40
C GLU A 59 -21.76 -33.29 6.87
N MET A 60 -21.21 -32.40 7.68
CA MET A 60 -21.08 -32.62 9.14
C MET A 60 -22.44 -32.72 9.81
N ALA A 61 -23.39 -31.86 9.44
CA ALA A 61 -24.72 -31.82 10.01
C ALA A 61 -25.50 -33.11 9.73
N ILE A 62 -25.54 -33.58 8.47
CA ILE A 62 -26.29 -34.80 8.10
C ILE A 62 -25.72 -36.07 8.75
N ARG A 63 -24.43 -36.08 9.06
CA ARG A 63 -23.75 -37.19 9.76
C ARG A 63 -23.80 -37.06 11.29
N ASN A 64 -24.41 -36.01 11.78
CA ASN A 64 -24.44 -35.65 13.21
C ASN A 64 -23.04 -35.67 13.87
N HIS A 65 -22.03 -35.17 13.12
CA HIS A 65 -20.64 -35.18 13.53
C HIS A 65 -20.00 -33.81 13.24
N ILE A 66 -20.27 -32.84 14.10
CA ILE A 66 -19.77 -31.47 13.97
C ILE A 66 -18.36 -31.38 14.55
N ARG A 67 -17.41 -30.96 13.71
CA ARG A 67 -16.03 -30.68 14.10
C ARG A 67 -15.76 -29.19 14.01
N ILE A 68 -15.97 -28.51 15.12
CA ILE A 68 -15.87 -27.05 15.24
C ILE A 68 -14.48 -26.55 14.83
N GLU A 69 -13.42 -27.22 15.24
CA GLU A 69 -12.05 -26.86 14.96
C GLU A 69 -11.76 -26.80 13.44
N VAL A 70 -12.40 -27.68 12.67
CA VAL A 70 -12.24 -27.70 11.20
C VAL A 70 -12.99 -26.55 10.57
N LEU A 71 -14.21 -26.25 11.05
CA LEU A 71 -15.02 -25.11 10.56
C LEU A 71 -14.31 -23.80 10.87
N VAL A 72 -13.78 -23.64 12.08
CA VAL A 72 -13.03 -22.42 12.46
C VAL A 72 -11.80 -22.24 11.61
N ALA A 73 -11.01 -23.30 11.35
CA ALA A 73 -9.83 -23.23 10.50
C ALA A 73 -10.20 -22.84 9.04
N LYS A 74 -11.30 -23.37 8.50
CA LYS A 74 -11.78 -23.00 7.16
C LYS A 74 -12.33 -21.58 7.12
N ALA A 75 -13.08 -21.16 8.14
CA ALA A 75 -13.59 -19.81 8.26
C ALA A 75 -12.47 -18.76 8.35
N ALA A 76 -11.36 -19.07 9.03
CA ALA A 76 -10.21 -18.17 9.09
C ALA A 76 -9.61 -17.89 7.71
N ILE A 77 -9.48 -18.92 6.86
CA ILE A 77 -9.00 -18.75 5.48
C ILE A 77 -9.96 -17.86 4.67
N LEU A 78 -11.27 -18.05 4.85
CA LEU A 78 -12.29 -17.23 4.20
C LEU A 78 -12.21 -15.77 4.65
N GLN A 79 -12.00 -15.51 5.95
CA GLN A 79 -11.83 -14.18 6.50
C GLN A 79 -10.61 -13.44 5.95
N ASP A 80 -9.49 -14.15 5.74
CA ASP A 80 -8.28 -13.55 5.16
C ASP A 80 -8.55 -13.06 3.73
N VAL A 81 -9.26 -13.88 2.93
CA VAL A 81 -9.64 -13.50 1.55
C VAL A 81 -10.66 -12.36 1.54
N ASP A 82 -11.63 -12.37 2.46
CA ASP A 82 -12.63 -11.31 2.62
C ASP A 82 -11.98 -9.97 2.98
N ALA A 83 -11.02 -9.98 3.89
CA ALA A 83 -10.27 -8.79 4.28
C ALA A 83 -9.46 -8.21 3.11
N GLU A 84 -8.78 -9.05 2.33
CA GLU A 84 -8.03 -8.61 1.15
C GLU A 84 -8.97 -8.06 0.06
N LEU A 85 -10.09 -8.72 -0.20
CA LEU A 85 -11.11 -8.27 -1.15
C LEU A 85 -11.66 -6.91 -0.75
N GLY A 86 -12.04 -6.73 0.51
CA GLY A 86 -12.54 -5.46 1.03
C GLY A 86 -11.54 -4.31 0.89
N GLU A 87 -10.25 -4.58 1.08
CA GLU A 87 -9.21 -3.56 0.90
C GLU A 87 -9.04 -3.17 -0.57
N VAL A 88 -9.03 -4.14 -1.48
CA VAL A 88 -8.95 -3.88 -2.93
C VAL A 88 -10.17 -3.09 -3.40
N GLU A 89 -11.37 -3.45 -2.97
CA GLU A 89 -12.60 -2.74 -3.31
C GLU A 89 -12.61 -1.31 -2.76
N ARG A 90 -12.08 -1.11 -1.55
CA ARG A 90 -11.93 0.22 -0.95
C ARG A 90 -11.00 1.10 -1.79
N ILE A 91 -9.86 0.57 -2.25
CA ILE A 91 -8.91 1.31 -3.08
C ILE A 91 -9.56 1.67 -4.43
N LEU A 92 -10.21 0.71 -5.10
CA LEU A 92 -10.91 0.95 -6.37
C LEU A 92 -11.99 2.02 -6.21
N HIS A 93 -12.78 1.95 -5.15
CA HIS A 93 -13.81 2.96 -4.87
C HIS A 93 -13.20 4.35 -4.66
N MET A 94 -12.06 4.46 -3.97
CA MET A 94 -11.36 5.74 -3.81
C MET A 94 -10.84 6.29 -5.15
N GLU A 95 -10.33 5.43 -6.03
CA GLU A 95 -9.89 5.80 -7.38
C GLU A 95 -11.06 6.30 -8.23
N GLU A 96 -12.18 5.59 -8.22
CA GLU A 96 -13.39 5.95 -8.99
C GLU A 96 -14.03 7.26 -8.53
N THR A 97 -14.09 7.47 -7.23
CA THR A 97 -14.78 8.63 -6.63
C THR A 97 -13.86 9.82 -6.38
N GLY A 98 -12.54 9.61 -6.45
CA GLY A 98 -11.55 10.61 -6.05
C GLY A 98 -11.61 10.97 -4.56
N THR A 99 -12.31 10.16 -3.76
CA THR A 99 -12.47 10.39 -2.31
C THR A 99 -11.42 9.61 -1.53
N ALA A 100 -10.75 10.28 -0.60
CA ALA A 100 -9.77 9.67 0.29
C ALA A 100 -10.35 9.22 1.64
N GLY A 101 -11.58 9.63 1.93
CA GLY A 101 -12.24 9.30 3.19
C GLY A 101 -13.46 10.17 3.46
N ALA A 102 -14.02 10.02 4.65
CA ALA A 102 -15.13 10.82 5.14
C ALA A 102 -14.72 11.60 6.39
N CYS A 103 -15.22 12.83 6.52
CA CYS A 103 -14.97 13.66 7.68
C CYS A 103 -15.53 13.02 8.95
N ALA A 104 -14.72 12.88 9.99
CA ALA A 104 -15.12 12.28 11.26
C ALA A 104 -16.26 13.07 11.97
N THR A 105 -16.36 14.38 11.69
CA THR A 105 -17.35 15.26 12.34
C THR A 105 -18.69 15.29 11.64
N CYS A 106 -18.73 15.37 10.30
CA CYS A 106 -19.97 15.56 9.56
C CYS A 106 -20.25 14.45 8.51
N GLY A 107 -19.35 13.48 8.33
CA GLY A 107 -19.49 12.39 7.37
C GLY A 107 -19.30 12.77 5.90
N SER A 108 -19.03 14.04 5.58
CA SER A 108 -18.83 14.46 4.18
C SER A 108 -17.59 13.86 3.57
N PRO A 109 -17.66 13.37 2.31
CA PRO A 109 -16.49 12.84 1.62
C PRO A 109 -15.47 13.95 1.33
N HIS A 110 -14.19 13.61 1.40
CA HIS A 110 -13.09 14.52 1.07
C HIS A 110 -12.09 13.87 0.14
N SER A 111 -11.45 14.69 -0.69
CA SER A 111 -10.40 14.25 -1.61
C SER A 111 -9.08 13.99 -0.88
N SER A 112 -8.20 13.24 -1.55
CA SER A 112 -6.83 13.02 -1.06
C SER A 112 -6.10 14.37 -0.92
N GLY A 113 -5.42 14.57 0.23
CA GLY A 113 -4.69 15.79 0.51
C GLY A 113 -5.53 16.98 1.01
N ALA A 114 -6.84 16.83 1.19
CA ALA A 114 -7.66 17.85 1.82
C ALA A 114 -7.25 18.06 3.29
N VAL A 115 -6.94 19.29 3.65
CA VAL A 115 -6.51 19.67 5.02
C VAL A 115 -7.72 19.97 5.90
N TYR A 116 -8.77 20.55 5.32
CA TYR A 116 -10.01 20.92 6.00
C TYR A 116 -11.23 20.33 5.28
N CYS A 117 -12.26 19.99 6.03
CA CYS A 117 -13.54 19.58 5.48
C CYS A 117 -14.23 20.78 4.79
N TRP A 118 -14.60 20.61 3.53
CA TRP A 118 -15.29 21.65 2.76
C TRP A 118 -16.69 21.97 3.30
N GLN A 119 -17.30 21.06 4.05
CA GLN A 119 -18.66 21.21 4.56
C GLN A 119 -18.71 21.83 5.95
N CYS A 120 -17.89 21.34 6.89
CA CYS A 120 -17.94 21.80 8.28
C CYS A 120 -16.70 22.58 8.74
N GLY A 121 -15.68 22.71 7.88
CA GLY A 121 -14.46 23.47 8.17
C GLY A 121 -13.51 22.79 9.18
N GLN A 122 -13.84 21.61 9.69
CA GLN A 122 -12.98 20.89 10.63
C GLN A 122 -11.70 20.39 9.95
N PRO A 123 -10.55 20.40 10.65
CA PRO A 123 -9.32 19.81 10.14
C PRO A 123 -9.49 18.30 9.96
N LEU A 124 -9.05 17.80 8.82
CA LEU A 124 -9.10 16.37 8.45
C LEU A 124 -7.83 15.63 8.83
N LEU A 125 -6.72 16.35 8.96
CA LEU A 125 -5.46 15.82 9.47
C LEU A 125 -5.38 16.13 10.95
N GLU A 126 -5.30 15.12 11.80
CA GLU A 126 -4.94 15.33 13.19
C GLU A 126 -3.54 15.94 13.24
N HIS A 127 -3.42 17.11 13.82
CA HIS A 127 -2.12 17.67 14.18
C HIS A 127 -1.45 16.70 15.14
N VAL A 128 -0.45 15.98 14.66
CA VAL A 128 0.49 15.32 15.56
C VAL A 128 1.17 16.46 16.31
N SER A 129 0.70 16.70 17.53
CA SER A 129 1.27 17.72 18.41
C SER A 129 2.76 17.42 18.55
N SER A 130 3.58 18.42 18.26
CA SER A 130 5.04 18.35 18.35
C SER A 130 5.58 18.11 19.77
N GLU A 131 4.72 17.93 20.75
CA GLU A 131 5.08 17.58 22.12
C GLU A 131 5.61 16.17 22.32
N ALA A 132 5.43 15.27 21.35
CA ALA A 132 5.94 13.91 21.42
C ALA A 132 7.45 13.79 21.06
N LEU A 133 8.13 14.86 20.70
CA LEU A 133 9.55 14.87 20.29
C LEU A 133 10.49 15.49 21.32
N SER A 134 10.03 15.72 22.56
CA SER A 134 10.87 16.20 23.65
C SER A 134 11.17 15.05 24.62
N ILE A 135 12.15 14.21 24.24
CA ILE A 135 12.88 13.33 25.17
C ILE A 135 14.36 13.58 24.94
#